data_6397c740de556d2d0187ada19f396cdd
#
_entry.id   6397c740de556d2d0187ada19f396cdd
#
_cell.length_a   1.000
_cell.length_b   1.000
_cell.length_c   1.000
_cell.angle_alpha   90.00
_cell.angle_beta   90.00
_cell.angle_gamma   90.00
#
_symmetry.space_group_name_H-M   'P 1'
#
loop_
_entity.id
_entity.type
_entity.pdbx_description
1 polymer ?
#
loop_
_entity_poly.entity_id
_entity_poly.type
_entity_poly.pdbx_seq_one_letter_code
_entity_poly.pdbx_strand_id
1 'polypeptide(L)'
;MKKILFLVSLAVALSVNAKNGVTVNVHADNPGAKINKNIYGQFSEHLGTCIYGGLWVGPESSIPNTDGYRNDVLNALKDLEVPVMRWPGGCFADEYTGWTA
;
A
#
# COMPACT_ATOMS: atom_id res chain seq x y z
N MET A 1 30.91 36.91 -9.30
CA MET A 1 30.43 36.58 -10.64
C MET A 1 29.85 35.17 -10.71
N LYS A 2 30.53 34.09 -10.26
CA LYS A 2 30.02 32.72 -10.32
C LYS A 2 28.68 32.47 -9.60
N LYS A 3 28.46 33.13 -8.45
CA LYS A 3 27.19 33.01 -7.69
C LYS A 3 26.00 33.69 -8.37
N ILE A 4 26.25 34.78 -9.06
CA ILE A 4 25.23 35.52 -9.82
C ILE A 4 24.83 34.69 -11.07
N LEU A 5 25.79 34.05 -11.72
CA LEU A 5 25.53 33.20 -12.87
C LEU A 5 24.68 32.01 -12.49
N PHE A 6 24.91 31.43 -11.30
CA PHE A 6 24.13 30.29 -10.78
C PHE A 6 22.68 30.70 -10.46
N LEU A 7 22.46 31.86 -9.86
CA LEU A 7 21.14 32.40 -9.57
C LEU A 7 20.34 32.72 -10.85
N VAL A 8 21.00 33.26 -11.87
CA VAL A 8 20.37 33.48 -13.18
C VAL A 8 20.00 32.21 -13.89
N SER A 9 20.87 31.19 -13.85
CA SER A 9 20.54 29.87 -14.44
C SER A 9 19.40 29.17 -13.72
N LEU A 10 19.33 29.28 -12.39
CA LEU A 10 18.23 28.73 -11.60
C LEU A 10 16.90 29.47 -11.87
N ALA A 11 16.93 30.80 -12.01
CA ALA A 11 15.75 31.58 -12.36
C ALA A 11 15.23 31.26 -13.77
N VAL A 12 16.12 31.01 -14.73
CA VAL A 12 15.74 30.57 -16.09
C VAL A 12 15.15 29.15 -16.07
N ALA A 13 15.70 28.24 -15.26
CA ALA A 13 15.16 26.89 -15.11
C ALA A 13 13.76 26.90 -14.49
N LEU A 14 13.46 27.82 -13.56
CA LEU A 14 12.14 27.99 -12.96
C LEU A 14 11.13 28.67 -13.90
N SER A 15 11.58 29.35 -14.94
CA SER A 15 10.71 30.02 -15.93
C SER A 15 10.33 29.13 -17.12
N VAL A 16 10.81 27.88 -17.20
CA VAL A 16 10.27 26.89 -18.13
C VAL A 16 8.91 26.40 -17.59
N ASN A 17 7.96 27.32 -17.55
CA ASN A 17 6.58 26.97 -17.27
C ASN A 17 6.05 26.14 -18.45
N ALA A 18 5.50 24.99 -18.17
CA ALA A 18 4.68 24.27 -19.14
C ALA A 18 3.61 25.24 -19.68
N LYS A 19 3.69 25.55 -20.94
CA LYS A 19 2.77 26.49 -21.62
C LYS A 19 1.31 25.98 -21.63
N ASN A 20 1.07 24.76 -21.21
CA ASN A 20 -0.25 24.16 -21.11
C ASN A 20 -0.53 23.83 -19.64
N GLY A 21 -1.06 24.79 -18.91
CA GLY A 21 -1.60 24.54 -17.58
C GLY A 21 -2.81 23.60 -17.70
N VAL A 22 -2.79 22.51 -16.96
CA VAL A 22 -4.00 21.69 -16.80
C VAL A 22 -4.81 22.28 -15.65
N THR A 23 -6.05 22.65 -15.95
CA THR A 23 -6.99 23.08 -14.92
C THR A 23 -7.83 21.87 -14.49
N VAL A 24 -7.77 21.53 -13.21
CA VAL A 24 -8.62 20.49 -12.63
C VAL A 24 -9.70 21.16 -11.80
N ASN A 25 -10.95 20.98 -12.21
CA ASN A 25 -12.11 21.47 -11.47
C ASN A 25 -12.65 20.32 -10.60
N VAL A 26 -12.63 20.51 -9.28
CA VAL A 26 -13.20 19.56 -8.33
C VAL A 26 -14.54 20.08 -7.85
N HIS A 27 -15.62 19.37 -8.19
CA HIS A 27 -16.98 19.69 -7.77
C HIS A 27 -17.32 18.89 -6.51
N ALA A 28 -16.89 19.37 -5.35
CA ALA A 28 -17.15 18.71 -4.06
C ALA A 28 -18.63 18.73 -3.65
N ASP A 29 -19.40 19.65 -4.23
CA ASP A 29 -20.85 19.81 -4.06
C ASP A 29 -21.68 18.82 -4.90
N ASN A 30 -21.05 18.17 -5.86
CA ASN A 30 -21.68 17.16 -6.72
C ASN A 30 -20.87 15.86 -6.69
N PRO A 31 -20.90 15.10 -5.56
CA PRO A 31 -20.14 13.87 -5.43
C PRO A 31 -20.66 12.82 -6.43
N GLY A 32 -19.73 12.14 -7.08
CA GLY A 32 -20.02 11.00 -7.95
C GLY A 32 -20.48 9.75 -7.20
N ALA A 33 -20.40 8.61 -7.86
CA ALA A 33 -20.74 7.34 -7.24
C ALA A 33 -19.85 7.05 -6.02
N LYS A 34 -20.45 6.51 -4.96
CA LYS A 34 -19.71 6.10 -3.77
C LYS A 34 -18.72 4.99 -4.11
N ILE A 35 -17.45 5.22 -3.84
CA ILE A 35 -16.41 4.21 -4.01
C ILE A 35 -16.64 3.08 -2.98
N ASN A 36 -16.66 1.84 -3.46
CA ASN A 36 -16.77 0.70 -2.57
C ASN A 36 -15.47 0.56 -1.75
N LYS A 37 -15.60 0.50 -0.42
CA LYS A 37 -14.45 0.38 0.47
C LYS A 37 -13.57 -0.85 0.20
N ASN A 38 -14.13 -1.90 -0.38
CA ASN A 38 -13.39 -3.13 -0.65
C ASN A 38 -12.27 -2.97 -1.70
N ILE A 39 -12.25 -1.85 -2.46
CA ILE A 39 -11.10 -1.55 -3.33
C ILE A 39 -9.81 -1.30 -2.54
N TYR A 40 -9.92 -0.96 -1.24
CA TYR A 40 -8.80 -0.80 -0.31
C TYR A 40 -8.44 -2.11 0.41
N GLY A 41 -9.02 -3.22 -0.03
CA GLY A 41 -8.67 -4.54 0.47
C GLY A 41 -7.23 -4.91 0.19
N GLN A 42 -6.72 -5.85 0.96
CA GLN A 42 -5.37 -6.35 0.81
C GLN A 42 -5.37 -7.76 0.24
N PHE A 43 -4.25 -8.14 -0.34
CA PHE A 43 -4.04 -9.46 -0.92
C PHE A 43 -2.87 -10.13 -0.22
N SER A 44 -3.06 -11.37 0.21
CA SER A 44 -2.00 -12.18 0.79
C SER A 44 -1.95 -13.52 0.08
N GLU A 45 -0.77 -13.91 -0.33
CA GLU A 45 -0.54 -15.20 -1.01
C GLU A 45 0.30 -16.11 -0.12
N HIS A 46 -0.03 -17.39 -0.14
CA HIS A 46 0.71 -18.43 0.57
C HIS A 46 2.05 -18.71 -0.13
N LEU A 47 2.94 -17.73 -0.09
CA LEU A 47 4.19 -17.68 -0.82
C LEU A 47 5.35 -17.32 0.11
N GLY A 48 6.02 -18.34 0.64
CA GLY A 48 7.23 -18.19 1.45
C GLY A 48 7.09 -17.13 2.56
N THR A 49 7.96 -16.14 2.55
CA THR A 49 8.03 -15.08 3.58
C THR A 49 6.85 -14.11 3.57
N CYS A 50 5.96 -14.16 2.60
CA CYS A 50 4.68 -13.44 2.70
C CYS A 50 3.88 -13.95 3.90
N ILE A 51 4.00 -15.24 4.21
CA ILE A 51 3.30 -15.89 5.32
C ILE A 51 4.28 -16.26 6.42
N TYR A 52 5.21 -17.19 6.15
CA TYR A 52 6.11 -17.73 7.16
C TYR A 52 7.24 -16.76 7.51
N GLY A 53 7.26 -16.28 8.76
CA GLY A 53 8.14 -15.20 9.22
C GLY A 53 7.67 -13.78 8.82
N GLY A 54 6.71 -13.69 7.92
CA GLY A 54 6.03 -12.45 7.53
C GLY A 54 4.77 -12.23 8.38
N LEU A 55 3.62 -12.66 7.88
CA LEU A 55 2.34 -12.54 8.59
C LEU A 55 2.24 -13.52 9.76
N TRP A 56 2.70 -14.76 9.57
CA TRP A 56 2.61 -15.86 10.51
C TRP A 56 4.00 -16.30 11.00
N VAL A 57 4.16 -16.37 12.30
CA VAL A 57 5.41 -16.84 12.94
C VAL A 57 5.19 -18.04 13.86
N GLY A 58 3.94 -18.42 14.09
CA GLY A 58 3.56 -19.45 15.04
C GLY A 58 3.44 -18.92 16.48
N PRO A 59 2.59 -19.56 17.30
CA PRO A 59 2.33 -19.10 18.67
C PRO A 59 3.54 -19.20 19.59
N GLU A 60 4.44 -20.15 19.34
CA GLU A 60 5.64 -20.41 20.16
C GLU A 60 6.85 -19.54 19.72
N SER A 61 6.67 -18.65 18.77
CA SER A 61 7.75 -17.79 18.30
C SER A 61 8.19 -16.79 19.35
N SER A 62 9.50 -16.49 19.40
CA SER A 62 10.06 -15.40 20.20
C SER A 62 9.72 -14.00 19.63
N ILE A 63 9.25 -13.93 18.39
CA ILE A 63 8.76 -12.69 17.77
C ILE A 63 7.41 -12.35 18.41
N PRO A 64 7.19 -11.10 18.85
CA PRO A 64 5.91 -10.68 19.41
C PRO A 64 4.75 -11.02 18.49
N ASN A 65 3.81 -11.83 18.97
CA ASN A 65 2.70 -12.33 18.18
C ASN A 65 1.42 -12.45 19.02
N THR A 66 0.29 -12.53 18.35
CA THR A 66 -1.01 -12.87 18.91
C THR A 66 -1.52 -14.09 18.16
N ASP A 67 -1.62 -15.22 18.86
CA ASP A 67 -2.02 -16.51 18.27
C ASP A 67 -1.23 -16.90 17.03
N GLY A 68 0.07 -16.57 16.99
CA GLY A 68 0.96 -16.83 15.88
C GLY A 68 1.04 -15.74 14.81
N TYR A 69 0.17 -14.75 14.81
CA TYR A 69 0.25 -13.60 13.91
C TYR A 69 1.16 -12.52 14.47
N ARG A 70 2.10 -12.04 13.68
CA ARG A 70 3.03 -10.97 14.08
C ARG A 70 2.27 -9.71 14.47
N ASN A 71 2.57 -9.18 15.64
CA ASN A 71 1.87 -8.02 16.18
C ASN A 71 2.13 -6.74 15.38
N ASP A 72 3.32 -6.55 14.84
CA ASP A 72 3.65 -5.38 14.00
C ASP A 72 2.82 -5.38 12.71
N VAL A 73 2.71 -6.52 12.03
CA VAL A 73 1.89 -6.66 10.82
C VAL A 73 0.40 -6.54 11.15
N LEU A 74 -0.06 -7.19 12.23
CA LEU A 74 -1.44 -7.12 12.67
C LEU A 74 -1.86 -5.68 12.99
N ASN A 75 -1.01 -4.93 13.69
CA ASN A 75 -1.28 -3.53 14.00
C ASN A 75 -1.29 -2.65 12.76
N ALA A 76 -0.34 -2.84 11.84
CA ALA A 76 -0.33 -2.12 10.57
C ALA A 76 -1.62 -2.34 9.75
N LEU A 77 -2.11 -3.59 9.69
CA LEU A 77 -3.37 -3.91 9.01
C LEU A 77 -4.59 -3.28 9.70
N LYS A 78 -4.58 -3.20 11.04
CA LYS A 78 -5.62 -2.52 11.82
C LYS A 78 -5.59 -1.01 11.59
N ASP A 79 -4.41 -0.40 11.59
CA ASP A 79 -4.23 1.05 11.36
C ASP A 79 -4.67 1.45 9.95
N LEU A 80 -4.50 0.55 8.97
CA LEU A 80 -5.00 0.73 7.60
C LEU A 80 -6.51 0.49 7.47
N GLU A 81 -7.18 0.04 8.53
CA GLU A 81 -8.62 -0.30 8.51
C GLU A 81 -8.99 -1.20 7.32
N VAL A 82 -8.18 -2.24 7.06
CA VAL A 82 -8.33 -3.13 5.91
C VAL A 82 -9.72 -3.77 5.90
N PRO A 83 -10.58 -3.46 4.92
CA PRO A 83 -11.98 -3.88 4.92
C PRO A 83 -12.16 -5.34 4.49
N VAL A 84 -11.22 -5.88 3.75
CA VAL A 84 -11.24 -7.27 3.26
C VAL A 84 -9.82 -7.71 2.92
N MET A 85 -9.53 -8.98 3.17
CA MET A 85 -8.29 -9.62 2.76
C MET A 85 -8.61 -10.80 1.84
N ARG A 86 -7.98 -10.83 0.66
CA ARG A 86 -8.04 -11.97 -0.24
C ARG A 86 -6.95 -12.97 0.14
N TRP A 87 -7.34 -14.21 0.28
CA TRP A 87 -6.54 -15.38 0.61
C TRP A 87 -7.02 -16.57 -0.24
N PRO A 88 -6.26 -17.60 -0.51
CA PRO A 88 -4.84 -17.87 -0.13
C PRO A 88 -3.83 -17.40 -1.15
N GLY A 89 -4.21 -16.73 -2.21
CA GLY A 89 -3.29 -16.23 -3.21
C GLY A 89 -3.84 -16.25 -4.62
N GLY A 90 -2.91 -16.20 -5.59
CA GLY A 90 -3.13 -16.36 -7.02
C GLY A 90 -2.87 -17.80 -7.44
N CYS A 91 -1.60 -18.13 -7.85
CA CYS A 91 -1.25 -19.48 -8.30
C CYS A 91 -1.46 -20.55 -7.22
N PHE A 92 -1.18 -20.22 -5.96
CA PHE A 92 -1.37 -21.16 -4.86
C PHE A 92 -2.85 -21.53 -4.61
N ALA A 93 -3.79 -20.69 -5.04
CA ALA A 93 -5.21 -20.93 -4.84
C ALA A 93 -5.69 -22.24 -5.52
N ASP A 94 -5.04 -22.63 -6.63
CA ASP A 94 -5.39 -23.85 -7.37
C ASP A 94 -5.05 -25.14 -6.60
N GLU A 95 -4.09 -25.07 -5.69
CA GLU A 95 -3.59 -26.20 -4.90
C GLU A 95 -4.07 -26.18 -3.43
N TYR A 96 -4.65 -25.06 -3.01
CA TYR A 96 -5.06 -24.86 -1.63
C TYR A 96 -6.35 -25.59 -1.28
N THR A 97 -6.25 -26.56 -0.39
CA THR A 97 -7.40 -27.37 0.05
C THR A 97 -8.04 -26.89 1.37
N GLY A 98 -7.41 -25.94 2.05
CA GLY A 98 -7.87 -25.46 3.37
C GLY A 98 -7.57 -26.41 4.55
N TRP A 99 -7.09 -27.60 4.29
CA TRP A 99 -6.81 -28.63 5.32
C TRP A 99 -5.32 -28.73 5.69
N THR A 100 -4.44 -28.04 4.97
CA THR A 100 -2.99 -28.14 5.09
C THR A 100 -2.35 -26.86 5.62
N ALA A 101 -3.13 -25.95 6.15
CA ALA A 101 -2.64 -24.70 6.74
C ALA A 101 -2.49 -24.80 8.25
#